data_2603531df338a81c7976f9be2baaad35
#
_entry.id   2603531df338a81c7976f9be2baaad35
#
_cell.length_a   1.000
_cell.length_b   1.000
_cell.length_c   1.000
_cell.angle_alpha   90.00
_cell.angle_beta   90.00
_cell.angle_gamma   90.00
#
_symmetry.space_group_name_H-M   'P 1'
#
loop_
_entity.id
_entity.type
_entity.pdbx_description
1 polymer ?
#
loop_
_entity_poly.entity_id
_entity_poly.type
_entity_poly.pdbx_seq_one_letter_code
_entity_poly.pdbx_strand_id
1 'polypeptide(L)'
;MPDTITVTGLVATAPRHLVTSEGLPITSFRLASSQRRFDRSQERWVDGETNWYTITGFRQLAINAAASVKKGDRVVVVGRLKIRDWENGERSGTTIEIDADSLGHDLMWGSSAFIRSVSTTAVATADGPAPDAAEEFPADEFPASGDALATSEQQASAPALSDSDAIPVPF
;
A
#
# COMPACT_ATOMS: atom_id res chain seq x y z
N MET A 1 12.04 -22.28 12.56
CA MET A 1 10.83 -21.67 11.96
C MET A 1 11.19 -20.28 11.50
N PRO A 2 10.78 -19.80 10.34
CA PRO A 2 11.04 -18.42 9.95
C PRO A 2 10.12 -17.47 10.73
N ASP A 3 10.66 -16.35 11.18
CA ASP A 3 9.88 -15.31 11.85
C ASP A 3 9.12 -14.50 10.80
N THR A 4 7.79 -14.67 10.78
CA THR A 4 6.91 -13.90 9.91
C THR A 4 6.42 -12.66 10.65
N ILE A 5 6.60 -11.51 10.04
CA ILE A 5 6.15 -10.22 10.60
C ILE A 5 5.26 -9.47 9.62
N THR A 6 4.45 -8.59 10.16
CA THR A 6 3.67 -7.61 9.40
C THR A 6 4.15 -6.22 9.76
N VAL A 7 4.50 -5.43 8.75
CA VAL A 7 4.98 -4.06 8.93
C VAL A 7 4.21 -3.13 8.01
N THR A 8 3.81 -1.98 8.56
CA THR A 8 3.26 -0.87 7.78
C THR A 8 4.26 0.28 7.73
N GLY A 9 4.32 0.99 6.61
CA GLY A 9 5.24 2.11 6.50
C GLY A 9 5.16 2.85 5.17
N LEU A 10 6.04 3.83 5.04
CA LEU A 10 6.22 4.64 3.85
C LEU A 10 7.33 4.06 2.96
N VAL A 11 7.08 3.95 1.68
CA VAL A 11 8.09 3.58 0.68
C VAL A 11 9.07 4.75 0.52
N ALA A 12 10.25 4.62 1.10
CA ALA A 12 11.22 5.71 1.19
C ALA A 12 12.09 5.87 -0.05
N THR A 13 12.29 4.79 -0.82
CA THR A 13 13.04 4.82 -2.08
C THR A 13 12.17 4.29 -3.22
N ALA A 14 12.45 4.74 -4.44
CA ALA A 14 11.81 4.13 -5.62
C ALA A 14 12.11 2.62 -5.67
N PRO A 15 11.11 1.77 -5.92
CA PRO A 15 11.32 0.35 -6.08
C PRO A 15 12.30 0.07 -7.22
N ARG A 16 13.32 -0.73 -6.95
CA ARG A 16 14.30 -1.18 -7.93
C ARG A 16 13.93 -2.59 -8.37
N HIS A 17 13.59 -2.73 -9.63
CA HIS A 17 13.29 -4.01 -10.27
C HIS A 17 14.50 -4.50 -11.06
N LEU A 18 14.81 -5.78 -10.94
CA LEU A 18 15.84 -6.45 -11.72
C LEU A 18 15.42 -7.90 -11.99
N VAL A 19 15.96 -8.47 -13.04
CA VAL A 19 15.82 -9.89 -13.34
C VAL A 19 17.23 -10.49 -13.29
N THR A 20 17.40 -11.55 -12.52
CA THR A 20 18.68 -12.24 -12.41
C THR A 20 19.05 -12.95 -13.72
N SER A 21 20.31 -13.39 -13.84
CA SER A 21 20.77 -14.20 -14.99
C SER A 21 19.97 -15.51 -15.17
N GLU A 22 19.39 -16.00 -14.09
CA GLU A 22 18.52 -17.19 -14.07
C GLU A 22 17.05 -16.89 -14.38
N GLY A 23 16.72 -15.62 -14.73
CA GLY A 23 15.37 -15.20 -15.06
C GLY A 23 14.46 -14.96 -13.85
N LEU A 24 15.00 -14.86 -12.63
CA LEU A 24 14.22 -14.58 -11.43
C LEU A 24 13.96 -13.07 -11.28
N PRO A 25 12.70 -12.58 -11.34
CA PRO A 25 12.37 -11.19 -11.05
C PRO A 25 12.50 -10.90 -9.56
N ILE A 26 13.16 -9.80 -9.24
CA ILE A 26 13.34 -9.30 -7.87
C ILE A 26 13.00 -7.81 -7.86
N THR A 27 12.24 -7.37 -6.86
CA THR A 27 11.99 -5.94 -6.62
C THR A 27 12.30 -5.63 -5.17
N SER A 28 13.10 -4.58 -4.96
CA SER A 28 13.49 -4.16 -3.62
C SER A 28 13.34 -2.66 -3.43
N PHE A 29 13.00 -2.26 -2.20
CA PHE A 29 12.92 -0.86 -1.78
C PHE A 29 13.12 -0.72 -0.27
N ARG A 30 13.39 0.52 0.18
CA ARG A 30 13.48 0.84 1.61
C ARG A 30 12.11 1.27 2.11
N LEU A 31 11.71 0.70 3.25
CA LEU A 31 10.50 1.04 3.98
C LEU A 31 10.85 1.76 5.27
N ALA A 32 10.22 2.90 5.51
CA ALA A 32 10.29 3.65 6.74
C ALA A 32 9.02 3.44 7.57
N SER A 33 9.14 2.77 8.71
CA SER A 33 8.06 2.58 9.66
C SER A 33 8.28 3.52 10.85
N SER A 34 7.57 4.65 10.84
CA SER A 34 7.65 5.64 11.91
C SER A 34 6.69 5.27 13.03
N GLN A 35 7.20 5.23 14.25
CA GLN A 35 6.41 4.99 15.43
C GLN A 35 5.91 6.33 15.97
N ARG A 36 4.58 6.51 16.06
CA ARG A 36 4.00 7.68 16.70
C ARG A 36 3.63 7.33 18.13
N ARG A 37 3.98 8.18 19.05
CA ARG A 37 3.59 8.08 20.46
C ARG A 37 2.85 9.33 20.90
N PHE A 38 1.90 9.16 21.80
CA PHE A 38 1.23 10.30 22.42
C PHE A 38 2.10 10.83 23.57
N ASP A 39 2.51 12.08 23.44
CA ASP A 39 3.22 12.78 24.50
C ASP A 39 2.20 13.43 25.44
N ARG A 40 2.11 12.89 26.65
CA ARG A 40 1.15 13.37 27.65
C ARG A 40 1.49 14.76 28.18
N SER A 41 2.74 15.17 28.13
CA SER A 41 3.19 16.48 28.62
C SER A 41 2.84 17.60 27.64
N GLN A 42 2.82 17.28 26.34
CA GLN A 42 2.49 18.21 25.26
C GLN A 42 1.07 17.97 24.71
N GLU A 43 0.35 16.98 25.22
CA GLU A 43 -1.00 16.56 24.81
C GLU A 43 -1.12 16.38 23.27
N ARG A 44 -0.06 15.91 22.63
CA ARG A 44 -0.02 15.72 21.18
C ARG A 44 0.69 14.44 20.77
N TRP A 45 0.38 13.99 19.58
CA TRP A 45 1.13 12.91 18.93
C TRP A 45 2.45 13.44 18.41
N VAL A 46 3.55 12.82 18.86
CA VAL A 46 4.90 13.12 18.39
C VAL A 46 5.43 11.94 17.57
N ASP A 47 6.20 12.24 16.54
CA ASP A 47 6.90 11.21 15.79
C ASP A 47 8.05 10.68 16.64
N GLY A 48 8.07 9.37 16.80
CA GLY A 48 9.14 8.65 17.47
C GLY A 48 10.24 8.22 16.50
N GLU A 49 10.99 7.22 16.91
CA GLU A 49 12.03 6.63 16.07
C GLU A 49 11.45 5.97 14.83
N THR A 50 12.19 6.04 13.74
CA THR A 50 11.82 5.38 12.48
C THR A 50 12.64 4.11 12.32
N ASN A 51 11.94 2.98 12.22
CA ASN A 51 12.55 1.71 11.86
C ASN A 51 12.70 1.60 10.34
N TRP A 52 13.86 1.14 9.92
CA TRP A 52 14.21 1.03 8.51
C TRP A 52 14.33 -0.42 8.10
N TYR A 53 13.55 -0.81 7.10
CA TYR A 53 13.55 -2.15 6.55
C TYR A 53 13.93 -2.13 5.07
N THR A 54 14.62 -3.18 4.61
CA THR A 54 14.77 -3.46 3.19
C THR A 54 13.73 -4.52 2.83
N ILE A 55 12.79 -4.16 1.97
CA ILE A 55 11.74 -5.07 1.51
C ILE A 55 12.18 -5.66 0.18
N THR A 56 12.08 -6.97 0.05
CA THR A 56 12.40 -7.69 -1.18
C THR A 56 11.27 -8.63 -1.56
N GLY A 57 10.70 -8.41 -2.73
CA GLY A 57 9.71 -9.28 -3.35
C GLY A 57 10.33 -10.11 -4.46
N PHE A 58 9.80 -11.31 -4.70
CA PHE A 58 10.30 -12.26 -5.70
C PHE A 58 9.20 -12.68 -6.66
N ARG A 59 9.59 -13.15 -7.85
CA ARG A 59 8.70 -13.73 -8.86
C ARG A 59 7.55 -12.79 -9.23
N GLN A 60 6.30 -13.29 -9.21
CA GLN A 60 5.12 -12.51 -9.58
C GLN A 60 4.91 -11.30 -8.66
N LEU A 61 5.19 -11.44 -7.36
CA LEU A 61 5.10 -10.31 -6.42
C LEU A 61 6.07 -9.19 -6.81
N ALA A 62 7.27 -9.53 -7.27
CA ALA A 62 8.25 -8.54 -7.71
C ALA A 62 7.76 -7.74 -8.93
N ILE A 63 7.18 -8.41 -9.91
CA ILE A 63 6.65 -7.78 -11.13
C ILE A 63 5.49 -6.83 -10.76
N ASN A 64 4.55 -7.32 -9.97
CA ASN A 64 3.38 -6.54 -9.56
C ASN A 64 3.76 -5.37 -8.66
N ALA A 65 4.70 -5.55 -7.73
CA ALA A 65 5.20 -4.48 -6.87
C ALA A 65 5.88 -3.38 -7.67
N ALA A 66 6.71 -3.74 -8.68
CA ALA A 66 7.35 -2.77 -9.55
C ALA A 66 6.36 -1.92 -10.36
N ALA A 67 5.23 -2.52 -10.76
CA ALA A 67 4.18 -1.83 -11.52
C ALA A 67 3.26 -0.97 -10.65
N SER A 68 3.06 -1.35 -9.37
CA SER A 68 2.01 -0.78 -8.52
C SER A 68 2.54 0.18 -7.46
N VAL A 69 3.74 -0.06 -6.91
CA VAL A 69 4.28 0.66 -5.76
C VAL A 69 5.24 1.75 -6.20
N LYS A 70 5.10 2.93 -5.62
CA LYS A 70 5.95 4.10 -5.89
C LYS A 70 6.55 4.65 -4.60
N LYS A 71 7.63 5.41 -4.74
CA LYS A 71 8.17 6.19 -3.61
C LYS A 71 7.11 7.15 -3.09
N GLY A 72 6.90 7.14 -1.77
CA GLY A 72 5.89 7.95 -1.10
C GLY A 72 4.60 7.21 -0.79
N ASP A 73 4.38 6.01 -1.35
CA ASP A 73 3.20 5.22 -1.04
C ASP A 73 3.28 4.65 0.38
N ARG A 74 2.12 4.53 1.02
CA ARG A 74 1.99 3.77 2.25
C ARG A 74 1.56 2.35 1.94
N VAL A 75 2.29 1.40 2.52
CA VAL A 75 2.10 -0.02 2.21
C VAL A 75 2.07 -0.86 3.48
N VAL A 76 1.40 -1.99 3.37
CA VAL A 76 1.41 -3.09 4.33
C VAL A 76 2.23 -4.22 3.71
N VAL A 77 3.20 -4.74 4.45
CA VAL A 77 4.07 -5.84 4.03
C VAL A 77 3.97 -6.96 5.03
N VAL A 78 3.75 -8.16 4.55
CA VAL A 78 3.84 -9.40 5.33
C VAL A 78 4.98 -10.22 4.75
N GLY A 79 5.87 -10.72 5.59
CA GLY A 79 6.99 -11.49 5.10
C GLY A 79 7.89 -12.01 6.20
N ARG A 80 8.96 -12.66 5.78
CA ARG A 80 9.94 -13.29 6.66
C ARG A 80 11.04 -12.31 7.00
N LEU A 81 11.25 -12.13 8.30
CA LEU A 81 12.31 -11.27 8.84
C LEU A 81 13.67 -11.95 8.64
N LYS A 82 14.64 -11.17 8.20
CA LYS A 82 16.06 -11.54 8.12
C LYS A 82 16.90 -10.42 8.70
N ILE A 83 17.74 -10.76 9.63
CA ILE A 83 18.71 -9.84 10.23
C ILE A 83 20.07 -10.25 9.66
N ARG A 84 20.75 -9.29 9.00
CA ARG A 84 22.07 -9.51 8.42
C ARG A 84 23.05 -8.50 8.99
N ASP A 85 24.08 -9.00 9.61
CA ASP A 85 25.22 -8.20 9.98
C ASP A 85 26.14 -8.06 8.77
N TRP A 86 26.69 -6.88 8.60
CA TRP A 86 27.66 -6.59 7.56
C TRP A 86 28.84 -5.83 8.13
N GLU A 87 30.00 -6.11 7.57
CA GLU A 87 31.25 -5.44 7.89
C GLU A 87 31.92 -5.01 6.58
N ASN A 88 32.29 -3.73 6.52
CA ASN A 88 32.98 -3.18 5.38
C ASN A 88 34.16 -2.32 5.87
N GLY A 89 35.30 -2.96 6.07
CA GLY A 89 36.50 -2.35 6.61
C GLY A 89 36.31 -1.86 8.04
N GLU A 90 36.34 -0.53 8.24
CA GLU A 90 36.19 0.07 9.57
C GLU A 90 34.74 0.26 10.04
N ARG A 91 33.77 -0.11 9.19
CA ARG A 91 32.34 0.07 9.47
C ARG A 91 31.64 -1.26 9.51
N SER A 92 30.89 -1.47 10.56
CA SER A 92 29.98 -2.60 10.71
C SER A 92 28.57 -2.09 11.01
N GLY A 93 27.57 -2.89 10.68
CA GLY A 93 26.18 -2.56 10.97
C GLY A 93 25.26 -3.74 10.72
N THR A 94 24.01 -3.57 11.12
CA THR A 94 22.97 -4.58 10.94
C THR A 94 21.94 -4.06 9.94
N THR A 95 21.64 -4.86 8.95
CA THR A 95 20.54 -4.61 8.00
C THR A 95 19.38 -5.51 8.32
N ILE A 96 18.21 -4.91 8.48
CA ILE A 96 16.97 -5.63 8.68
C ILE A 96 16.26 -5.73 7.34
N GLU A 97 16.11 -6.97 6.86
CA GLU A 97 15.50 -7.29 5.58
C GLU A 97 14.20 -8.07 5.81
N ILE A 98 13.24 -7.88 4.92
CA ILE A 98 12.00 -8.64 4.90
C ILE A 98 11.83 -9.22 3.51
N ASP A 99 11.85 -10.56 3.42
CA ASP A 99 11.41 -11.26 2.22
C ASP A 99 9.89 -11.25 2.20
N ALA A 100 9.31 -10.41 1.36
CA ALA A 100 7.87 -10.23 1.31
C ALA A 100 7.17 -11.45 0.71
N ASP A 101 6.20 -11.96 1.44
CA ASP A 101 5.25 -12.97 0.96
C ASP A 101 3.97 -12.30 0.42
N SER A 102 3.60 -11.13 0.98
CA SER A 102 2.46 -10.30 0.54
C SER A 102 2.77 -8.82 0.70
N LEU A 103 2.24 -8.01 -0.21
CA LEU A 103 2.42 -6.56 -0.24
C LEU A 103 1.16 -5.91 -0.82
N GLY A 104 0.71 -4.83 -0.20
CA GLY A 104 -0.42 -4.03 -0.69
C GLY A 104 -0.36 -2.59 -0.22
N HIS A 105 -1.16 -1.72 -0.84
CA HIS A 105 -1.33 -0.35 -0.36
C HIS A 105 -2.12 -0.33 0.96
N ASP A 106 -1.74 0.56 1.86
CA ASP A 106 -2.51 0.85 3.08
C ASP A 106 -3.66 1.81 2.72
N LEU A 107 -4.86 1.25 2.62
CA LEU A 107 -6.06 1.97 2.19
C LEU A 107 -6.57 2.99 3.22
N MET A 108 -6.00 3.06 4.41
CA MET A 108 -6.26 4.16 5.34
C MET A 108 -5.80 5.51 4.77
N TRP A 109 -4.84 5.51 3.85
CA TRP A 109 -4.19 6.72 3.32
C TRP A 109 -4.53 7.04 1.87
N GLY A 110 -5.30 6.18 1.21
CA GLY A 110 -5.66 6.39 -0.18
C GLY A 110 -6.50 5.25 -0.75
N SER A 111 -6.81 5.35 -2.04
CA SER A 111 -7.53 4.32 -2.79
C SER A 111 -6.60 3.60 -3.76
N SER A 112 -6.93 2.37 -4.13
CA SER A 112 -6.17 1.57 -5.08
C SER A 112 -7.11 0.86 -6.03
N ALA A 113 -6.72 0.75 -7.31
CA ALA A 113 -7.43 -0.04 -8.30
C ALA A 113 -6.74 -1.39 -8.46
N PHE A 114 -7.49 -2.48 -8.34
CA PHE A 114 -6.97 -3.82 -8.51
C PHE A 114 -7.15 -4.27 -9.96
N ILE A 115 -6.04 -4.67 -10.59
CA ILE A 115 -6.04 -5.30 -11.91
C ILE A 115 -5.42 -6.68 -11.75
N ARG A 116 -6.18 -7.72 -12.07
CA ARG A 116 -5.72 -9.10 -11.96
C ARG A 116 -4.63 -9.39 -12.99
N SER A 117 -3.44 -9.78 -12.51
CA SER A 117 -2.38 -10.30 -13.38
C SER A 117 -2.65 -11.77 -13.66
N VAL A 118 -2.97 -12.09 -14.91
CA VAL A 118 -3.11 -13.49 -15.35
C VAL A 118 -1.70 -13.99 -15.68
N SER A 119 -1.16 -14.90 -14.89
CA SER A 119 0.05 -15.63 -15.29
C SER A 119 -0.29 -16.49 -16.49
N THR A 120 0.09 -16.03 -17.67
CA THR A 120 0.01 -16.87 -18.87
C THR A 120 1.15 -17.88 -18.78
N THR A 121 0.95 -18.97 -18.04
CA THR A 121 1.69 -20.18 -18.31
C THR A 121 1.09 -20.72 -19.60
N ALA A 122 1.68 -20.31 -20.72
CA ALA A 122 1.35 -20.88 -22.01
C ALA A 122 1.78 -22.34 -22.01
N VAL A 123 0.89 -23.22 -21.59
CA VAL A 123 0.88 -24.57 -22.10
C VAL A 123 0.20 -24.45 -23.47
N ALA A 124 1.02 -24.41 -24.51
CA ALA A 124 0.53 -24.64 -25.85
C ALA A 124 0.03 -26.09 -25.92
N THR A 125 -1.27 -26.27 -25.73
CA THR A 125 -1.98 -27.41 -26.25
C THR A 125 -3.12 -26.87 -27.08
N ALA A 126 -2.98 -27.13 -28.36
CA ALA A 126 -3.98 -26.88 -29.38
C ALA A 126 -5.29 -27.62 -29.05
N ASP A 127 -6.36 -26.95 -29.51
CA ASP A 127 -7.66 -27.54 -29.83
C ASP A 127 -8.58 -27.87 -28.64
N GLY A 128 -9.57 -26.99 -28.47
CA GLY A 128 -10.77 -27.21 -27.67
C GLY A 128 -11.65 -25.97 -27.66
N PRO A 129 -12.97 -26.08 -27.88
CA PRO A 129 -13.86 -24.95 -28.12
C PRO A 129 -13.99 -24.04 -26.89
N ALA A 130 -14.22 -22.76 -27.16
CA ALA A 130 -14.47 -21.73 -26.18
C ALA A 130 -15.55 -22.14 -25.17
N PRO A 131 -15.36 -21.94 -23.86
CA PRO A 131 -16.47 -21.93 -22.94
C PRO A 131 -17.13 -20.55 -22.98
N ASP A 132 -18.29 -20.55 -23.63
CA ASP A 132 -19.37 -19.63 -23.36
C ASP A 132 -19.85 -19.92 -21.92
N ALA A 133 -19.79 -18.92 -21.05
CA ALA A 133 -20.71 -18.76 -19.94
C ALA A 133 -20.22 -17.62 -19.02
N ALA A 134 -20.87 -16.49 -19.17
CA ALA A 134 -21.04 -15.56 -18.07
C ALA A 134 -21.79 -16.32 -16.95
N GLU A 135 -21.09 -16.66 -15.87
CA GLU A 135 -21.76 -16.95 -14.61
C GLU A 135 -22.10 -15.64 -13.93
N GLU A 136 -23.33 -15.21 -14.14
CA GLU A 136 -24.04 -14.24 -13.33
C GLU A 136 -24.05 -14.76 -11.89
N PHE A 137 -23.36 -14.03 -11.00
CA PHE A 137 -23.59 -14.19 -9.56
C PHE A 137 -24.98 -13.62 -9.26
N PRO A 138 -25.89 -14.38 -8.65
CA PRO A 138 -27.18 -13.86 -8.27
C PRO A 138 -27.01 -12.75 -7.22
N ALA A 139 -27.49 -11.57 -7.58
CA ALA A 139 -27.73 -10.51 -6.64
C ALA A 139 -29.00 -10.85 -5.87
N ASP A 140 -28.84 -11.43 -4.69
CA ASP A 140 -29.97 -11.56 -3.78
C ASP A 140 -29.53 -11.39 -2.33
N GLU A 141 -30.19 -10.46 -1.78
CA GLU A 141 -30.84 -10.27 -0.49
C GLU A 141 -29.97 -9.67 0.60
N PHE A 142 -29.96 -8.31 0.57
CA PHE A 142 -29.96 -7.57 1.82
C PHE A 142 -31.39 -7.13 2.13
N PRO A 143 -31.98 -7.48 3.28
CA PRO A 143 -33.31 -7.03 3.62
C PRO A 143 -33.29 -5.50 3.87
N ALA A 144 -34.06 -4.81 3.05
CA ALA A 144 -34.41 -3.42 3.29
C ALA A 144 -35.32 -3.34 4.51
N SER A 145 -34.78 -2.89 5.63
CA SER A 145 -35.64 -2.42 6.72
C SER A 145 -35.92 -0.96 6.45
N GLY A 146 -37.10 -0.74 5.86
CA GLY A 146 -37.70 0.57 5.80
C GLY A 146 -38.15 1.01 7.18
N ASP A 147 -37.96 2.26 7.51
CA ASP A 147 -39.02 3.00 8.15
C ASP A 147 -38.97 4.45 7.71
N ALA A 148 -40.13 4.88 7.26
CA ALA A 148 -40.42 6.19 6.76
C ALA A 148 -40.66 7.13 7.94
N LEU A 149 -40.09 8.32 7.90
CA LEU A 149 -40.76 9.49 8.47
C LEU A 149 -40.52 10.69 7.55
N ALA A 150 -41.66 11.17 7.09
CA ALA A 150 -41.83 12.28 6.18
C ALA A 150 -41.62 13.63 6.85
N THR A 151 -41.38 14.62 5.99
CA THR A 151 -41.87 16.01 6.06
C THR A 151 -41.04 17.02 6.87
N SER A 152 -40.32 17.90 6.22
CA SER A 152 -40.83 19.26 5.98
C SER A 152 -39.84 20.09 5.15
N GLU A 153 -40.39 20.67 4.10
CA GLU A 153 -39.84 21.78 3.34
C GLU A 153 -39.58 22.98 4.26
N GLN A 154 -38.42 23.60 4.14
CA GLN A 154 -38.34 25.03 4.34
C GLN A 154 -37.21 25.63 3.50
N GLN A 155 -37.62 26.29 2.45
CA GLN A 155 -36.88 27.25 1.66
C GLN A 155 -36.41 28.42 2.52
N ALA A 156 -35.16 28.79 2.49
CA ALA A 156 -34.74 30.17 2.73
C ALA A 156 -33.35 30.43 2.09
N SER A 157 -33.38 31.10 0.99
CA SER A 157 -32.66 32.32 0.63
C SER A 157 -31.20 32.49 1.04
N ALA A 158 -30.35 32.58 0.02
CA ALA A 158 -29.03 33.21 0.09
C ALA A 158 -29.14 34.71 0.44
N PRO A 159 -28.08 35.30 0.96
CA PRO A 159 -27.60 36.55 0.41
C PRO A 159 -26.13 36.49 0.04
N ALA A 160 -25.82 37.00 -1.15
CA ALA A 160 -24.50 37.45 -1.57
C ALA A 160 -24.18 38.77 -0.84
N LEU A 161 -22.91 38.96 -0.50
CA LEU A 161 -22.19 40.23 -0.38
C LEU A 161 -20.72 39.89 -0.16
N SER A 162 -19.90 40.15 -1.14
CA SER A 162 -19.07 41.35 -1.44
C SER A 162 -17.85 41.48 -0.55
N ASP A 163 -16.71 41.25 -1.21
CA ASP A 163 -15.56 42.18 -1.38
C ASP A 163 -14.70 42.58 -0.18
N SER A 164 -13.41 42.51 -0.46
CA SER A 164 -12.30 43.27 0.17
C SER A 164 -11.86 42.87 1.58
N ASP A 165 -10.69 42.19 1.68
CA ASP A 165 -9.50 42.89 2.18
C ASP A 165 -8.25 42.01 2.02
N ALA A 166 -7.30 42.56 1.31
CA ALA A 166 -5.93 42.09 1.20
C ALA A 166 -5.17 42.46 2.48
N ILE A 167 -4.56 41.48 3.13
CA ILE A 167 -3.57 41.74 4.18
C ILE A 167 -2.26 41.05 3.82
N PRO A 168 -1.12 41.73 3.95
CA PRO A 168 0.15 41.34 3.36
C PRO A 168 0.91 40.32 4.20
N VAL A 169 1.68 39.49 3.50
CA VAL A 169 2.68 38.56 4.05
C VAL A 169 3.85 39.37 4.58
N PRO A 170 4.42 39.08 5.74
CA PRO A 170 5.82 39.33 6.02
C PRO A 170 6.62 38.04 6.18
N PHE A 171 7.68 37.97 5.38
CA PHE A 171 8.93 37.21 5.47
C PHE A 171 8.94 35.77 5.99
#